data_8aae07dd3a317273e62838683ea61d1d
#
_entry.id   8aae07dd3a317273e62838683ea61d1d
#
_cell.length_a   1.000
_cell.length_b   1.000
_cell.length_c   1.000
_cell.angle_alpha   90.00
_cell.angle_beta   90.00
_cell.angle_gamma   90.00
#
_symmetry.space_group_name_H-M   'P 1'
#
loop_
_entity.id
_entity.type
_entity.pdbx_description
1 polymer ?
#
loop_
_entity_poly.entity_id
_entity_poly.type
_entity_poly.pdbx_seq_one_letter_code
_entity_poly.pdbx_strand_id
1 'polypeptide(L)'
;MGISISHGVPSTRSATTIGNLGQHLAHVLTSSEWRELAHLFDGRLYTPVYTPPAEAGRIGDLLHKAAAHRAMEPGWGDLAILIGDSANRAARAGQTWEWS
;
A
#
# COMPACT_ATOMS: atom_id res chain seq x y z
N MET A 1 -14.92 1.84 -10.65
CA MET A 1 -15.05 2.02 -9.19
C MET A 1 -13.69 2.26 -8.55
N GLY A 2 -13.64 3.13 -7.57
CA GLY A 2 -12.40 3.49 -6.91
C GLY A 2 -12.17 2.70 -5.62
N ILE A 3 -10.91 2.56 -5.24
CA ILE A 3 -10.50 1.98 -3.97
C ILE A 3 -10.23 3.13 -3.01
N SER A 4 -10.88 3.12 -1.86
CA SER A 4 -10.66 4.10 -0.78
C SER A 4 -9.72 3.50 0.24
N ILE A 5 -8.75 4.31 0.69
CA ILE A 5 -7.77 3.90 1.70
C ILE A 5 -7.88 4.88 2.86
N SER A 6 -8.05 4.34 4.08
CA SER A 6 -8.22 5.16 5.28
C SER A 6 -6.94 5.88 5.69
N HIS A 7 -7.06 6.74 6.69
CA HIS A 7 -5.94 7.40 7.38
C HIS A 7 -5.12 8.33 6.50
N GLY A 8 -5.79 9.07 5.61
CA GLY A 8 -5.18 10.22 4.96
C GLY A 8 -4.80 10.06 3.50
N VAL A 9 -5.30 9.02 2.83
CA VAL A 9 -5.17 8.95 1.37
C VAL A 9 -6.35 9.70 0.77
N PRO A 10 -6.14 10.89 0.19
CA PRO A 10 -7.23 11.65 -0.40
C PRO A 10 -7.69 10.99 -1.70
N SER A 11 -8.99 11.08 -1.93
CA SER A 11 -9.63 10.52 -3.13
C SER A 11 -9.49 9.00 -3.25
N THR A 12 -10.27 8.43 -4.13
CA THR A 12 -10.15 7.02 -4.48
C THR A 12 -9.08 6.83 -5.54
N ARG A 13 -8.59 5.59 -5.66
CA ARG A 13 -7.69 5.17 -6.74
C ARG A 13 -8.32 4.02 -7.49
N SER A 14 -8.15 3.98 -8.80
CA SER A 14 -8.69 2.88 -9.61
C SER A 14 -7.94 1.58 -9.28
N ALA A 15 -8.62 0.45 -9.49
CA ALA A 15 -7.99 -0.86 -9.35
C ALA A 15 -6.79 -1.00 -10.31
N THR A 16 -6.88 -0.40 -11.51
CA THR A 16 -5.78 -0.39 -12.47
C THR A 16 -4.56 0.35 -11.91
N THR A 17 -4.75 1.52 -11.32
CA THR A 17 -3.64 2.28 -10.71
C THR A 17 -3.00 1.50 -9.57
N ILE A 18 -3.80 0.91 -8.69
CA ILE A 18 -3.29 0.11 -7.58
C ILE A 18 -2.55 -1.13 -8.10
N GLY A 19 -3.10 -1.82 -9.09
CA GLY A 19 -2.43 -2.97 -9.71
C GLY A 19 -1.12 -2.60 -10.38
N ASN A 20 -1.04 -1.46 -11.04
CA ASN A 20 0.19 -0.98 -11.66
C ASN A 20 1.24 -0.61 -10.59
N LEU A 21 0.83 0.03 -9.49
CA LEU A 21 1.73 0.25 -8.37
C LEU A 21 2.25 -1.09 -7.84
N GLY A 22 1.37 -2.09 -7.74
CA GLY A 22 1.75 -3.44 -7.32
C GLY A 22 2.87 -4.04 -8.16
N GLN A 23 2.83 -3.85 -9.47
CA GLN A 23 3.89 -4.33 -10.35
C GLN A 23 5.24 -3.65 -10.05
N HIS A 24 5.24 -2.36 -9.78
CA HIS A 24 6.45 -1.64 -9.39
C HIS A 24 6.97 -2.10 -8.04
N LEU A 25 6.08 -2.34 -7.08
CA LEU A 25 6.45 -2.86 -5.76
C LEU A 25 7.08 -4.26 -5.88
N ALA A 26 6.47 -5.14 -6.65
CA ALA A 26 6.97 -6.50 -6.85
C ALA A 26 8.36 -6.50 -7.49
N HIS A 27 8.66 -5.50 -8.31
CA HIS A 27 9.95 -5.37 -8.98
C HIS A 27 11.10 -5.02 -8.02
N VAL A 28 10.82 -4.24 -6.98
CA VAL A 28 11.85 -3.73 -6.07
C VAL A 28 11.88 -4.43 -4.71
N LEU A 29 10.79 -5.10 -4.32
CA LEU A 29 10.75 -5.88 -3.07
C LEU A 29 11.20 -7.31 -3.31
N THR A 30 11.69 -7.96 -2.25
CA THR A 30 11.97 -9.40 -2.32
C THR A 30 10.65 -10.18 -2.43
N SER A 31 10.72 -11.44 -2.86
CA SER A 31 9.53 -12.28 -2.97
C SER A 31 8.77 -12.42 -1.66
N SER A 32 9.50 -12.59 -0.54
CA SER A 32 8.86 -12.71 0.78
C SER A 32 8.23 -11.39 1.23
N GLU A 33 8.86 -10.27 0.94
CA GLU A 33 8.30 -8.95 1.24
C GLU A 33 7.04 -8.68 0.43
N TRP A 34 7.09 -8.95 -0.86
CA TRP A 34 5.95 -8.77 -1.74
C TRP A 34 4.73 -9.57 -1.29
N ARG A 35 4.94 -10.82 -0.84
CA ARG A 35 3.84 -11.67 -0.37
C ARG A 35 3.06 -11.08 0.80
N GLU A 36 3.70 -10.24 1.63
CA GLU A 36 3.05 -9.63 2.79
C GLU A 36 1.98 -8.61 2.39
N LEU A 37 2.08 -8.02 1.19
CA LEU A 37 1.17 -6.96 0.77
C LEU A 37 0.51 -7.21 -0.60
N ALA A 38 0.83 -8.32 -1.26
CA ALA A 38 0.34 -8.60 -2.61
C ALA A 38 -1.20 -8.61 -2.70
N HIS A 39 -1.89 -9.09 -1.67
CA HIS A 39 -3.35 -9.16 -1.64
C HIS A 39 -4.02 -7.78 -1.77
N LEU A 40 -3.34 -6.70 -1.39
CA LEU A 40 -3.85 -5.34 -1.53
C LEU A 40 -3.56 -4.75 -2.91
N PHE A 41 -2.48 -5.18 -3.54
CA PHE A 41 -1.92 -4.54 -4.74
C PHE A 41 -2.05 -5.38 -6.00
N ASP A 42 -2.84 -6.44 -5.97
CA ASP A 42 -3.03 -7.29 -7.16
C ASP A 42 -4.13 -6.78 -8.10
N GLY A 43 -4.78 -5.67 -7.75
CA GLY A 43 -5.84 -5.08 -8.57
C GLY A 43 -7.18 -5.80 -8.46
N ARG A 44 -7.35 -6.69 -7.48
CA ARG A 44 -8.54 -7.56 -7.33
C ARG A 44 -9.27 -7.35 -6.02
N LEU A 45 -9.40 -6.11 -5.59
CA LEU A 45 -10.10 -5.81 -4.35
C LEU A 45 -11.61 -5.85 -4.59
N TYR A 46 -12.25 -6.97 -4.28
CA TYR A 46 -13.69 -7.15 -4.44
C TYR A 46 -14.48 -6.89 -3.16
N THR A 47 -13.84 -7.02 -2.02
CA THR A 47 -14.46 -6.78 -0.71
C THR A 47 -13.53 -5.89 0.12
N PRO A 48 -14.08 -5.14 1.10
CA PRO A 48 -13.24 -4.35 1.98
C PRO A 48 -12.21 -5.21 2.71
N VAL A 49 -11.01 -4.67 2.90
CA VAL A 49 -9.93 -5.32 3.63
C VAL A 49 -9.62 -4.50 4.87
N TYR A 50 -9.62 -5.15 6.02
CA TYR A 50 -9.35 -4.54 7.32
C TYR A 50 -8.05 -5.11 7.85
N THR A 51 -7.01 -4.30 7.89
CA THR A 51 -5.67 -4.72 8.29
C THR A 51 -5.40 -4.28 9.73
N PRO A 52 -5.03 -5.21 10.63
CA PRO A 52 -4.71 -4.85 12.01
C PRO A 52 -3.54 -3.87 12.09
N PRO A 53 -3.46 -3.07 13.18
CA PRO A 53 -2.42 -2.04 13.30
C PRO A 53 -0.99 -2.55 13.14
N ALA A 54 -0.65 -3.67 13.74
CA ALA A 54 0.71 -4.21 13.65
C ALA A 54 1.08 -4.59 12.21
N GLU A 55 0.16 -5.22 11.50
CA GLU A 55 0.37 -5.59 10.11
C GLU A 55 0.41 -4.35 9.21
N ALA A 56 -0.44 -3.36 9.49
CA ALA A 56 -0.44 -2.08 8.75
C ALA A 56 0.92 -1.38 8.88
N GLY A 57 1.50 -1.36 10.07
CA GLY A 57 2.83 -0.79 10.29
C GLY A 57 3.90 -1.51 9.48
N ARG A 58 3.85 -2.83 9.43
CA ARG A 58 4.78 -3.62 8.63
C ARG A 58 4.64 -3.31 7.14
N ILE A 59 3.42 -3.25 6.64
CA ILE A 59 3.15 -2.92 5.24
C ILE A 59 3.62 -1.49 4.92
N GLY A 60 3.34 -0.55 5.81
CA GLY A 60 3.79 0.84 5.65
C GLY A 60 5.30 0.94 5.53
N ASP A 61 6.04 0.21 6.35
CA ASP A 61 7.51 0.19 6.29
C ASP A 61 7.99 -0.40 4.96
N LEU A 62 7.35 -1.44 4.46
CA LEU A 62 7.70 -2.04 3.17
C LEU A 62 7.41 -1.08 2.01
N LEU A 63 6.33 -0.33 2.08
CA LEU A 63 6.02 0.68 1.06
C LEU A 63 7.06 1.79 1.05
N HIS A 64 7.50 2.26 2.21
CA HIS A 64 8.56 3.26 2.30
C HIS A 64 9.90 2.71 1.80
N LYS A 65 10.22 1.45 2.13
CA LYS A 65 11.42 0.80 1.63
C LYS A 65 11.42 0.73 0.11
N ALA A 66 10.29 0.32 -0.48
CA ALA A 66 10.16 0.24 -1.93
C ALA A 66 10.28 1.61 -2.59
N ALA A 67 9.65 2.64 -2.00
CA ALA A 67 9.71 4.01 -2.52
C ALA A 67 11.13 4.56 -2.52
N ALA A 68 11.96 4.18 -1.55
CA ALA A 68 13.35 4.61 -1.45
C ALA A 68 14.30 3.83 -2.35
N HIS A 69 13.83 2.75 -2.97
CA HIS A 69 14.68 1.95 -3.85
C HIS A 69 15.04 2.72 -5.11
N ARG A 70 16.31 2.66 -5.51
CA ARG A 70 16.81 3.43 -6.67
C ARG A 70 16.12 3.08 -7.99
N ALA A 71 15.57 1.87 -8.10
CA ALA A 71 14.87 1.41 -9.30
C ALA A 71 13.37 1.79 -9.32
N MET A 72 12.87 2.41 -8.23
CA MET A 72 11.47 2.86 -8.17
C MET A 72 11.32 4.15 -8.97
N GLU A 73 10.36 4.17 -9.90
CA GLU A 73 10.03 5.38 -10.61
C GLU A 73 9.43 6.42 -9.64
N PRO A 74 9.86 7.72 -9.72
CA PRO A 74 9.46 8.73 -8.74
C PRO A 74 7.95 8.90 -8.55
N GLY A 75 7.16 8.91 -9.62
CA GLY A 75 5.71 9.07 -9.50
C GLY A 75 5.05 7.91 -8.74
N TRP A 76 5.49 6.69 -9.01
CA TRP A 76 5.00 5.51 -8.28
C TRP A 76 5.54 5.48 -6.86
N GLY A 77 6.77 5.94 -6.65
CA GLY A 77 7.35 6.09 -5.32
C GLY A 77 6.56 7.07 -4.47
N ASP A 78 6.13 8.19 -5.02
CA ASP A 78 5.30 9.17 -4.30
C ASP A 78 3.97 8.56 -3.85
N LEU A 79 3.32 7.78 -4.70
CA LEU A 79 2.08 7.10 -4.33
C LEU A 79 2.34 6.04 -3.24
N ALA A 80 3.44 5.32 -3.34
CA ALA A 80 3.81 4.34 -2.31
C ALA A 80 4.04 5.01 -0.95
N ILE A 81 4.68 6.18 -0.92
CA ILE A 81 4.87 6.97 0.30
C ILE A 81 3.53 7.41 0.88
N LEU A 82 2.65 7.93 0.04
CA LEU A 82 1.33 8.39 0.48
C LEU A 82 0.53 7.25 1.14
N ILE A 83 0.50 6.09 0.52
CA ILE A 83 -0.19 4.92 1.05
C ILE A 83 0.54 4.39 2.30
N GLY A 84 1.87 4.34 2.26
CA GLY A 84 2.68 3.91 3.39
C GLY A 84 2.49 4.80 4.63
N ASP A 85 2.40 6.12 4.42
CA ASP A 85 2.13 7.05 5.51
C ASP A 85 0.77 6.79 6.16
N SER A 86 -0.25 6.47 5.36
CA SER A 86 -1.59 6.16 5.89
C SER A 86 -1.55 4.88 6.74
N ALA A 87 -0.84 3.86 6.28
CA ALA A 87 -0.66 2.61 7.02
C ALA A 87 0.04 2.86 8.36
N ASN A 88 1.09 3.67 8.36
CA ASN A 88 1.83 4.00 9.58
C ASN A 88 0.99 4.85 10.54
N ARG A 89 0.14 5.74 10.03
CA ARG A 89 -0.78 6.49 10.90
C ARG A 89 -1.77 5.57 11.60
N ALA A 90 -2.34 4.60 10.87
CA ALA A 90 -3.23 3.62 11.47
C ALA A 90 -2.52 2.81 12.55
N ALA A 91 -1.30 2.35 12.27
CA ALA A 91 -0.50 1.58 13.21
C ALA A 91 -0.22 2.38 14.50
N ARG A 92 0.23 3.63 14.36
CA ARG A 92 0.54 4.49 15.52
C ARG A 92 -0.69 4.82 16.34
N ALA A 93 -1.85 4.94 15.69
CA ALA A 93 -3.11 5.19 16.39
C ALA A 93 -3.73 3.93 17.01
N GLY A 94 -3.16 2.77 16.77
CA GLY A 94 -3.72 1.49 17.22
C GLY A 94 -5.04 1.18 16.53
N GLN A 95 -5.21 1.63 15.30
CA GLN A 95 -6.46 1.50 14.56
C GLN A 95 -6.31 0.57 13.36
N THR A 96 -7.42 -0.02 12.95
CA THR A 96 -7.48 -0.83 11.74
C THR A 96 -7.27 0.05 10.50
N TRP A 97 -6.43 -0.40 9.59
CA TRP A 97 -6.20 0.24 8.30
C TRP A 97 -7.16 -0.38 7.31
N GLU A 98 -7.95 0.46 6.66
CA GLU A 98 -9.10 0.00 5.88
C GLU A 98 -8.96 0.36 4.40
N TRP A 99 -9.18 -0.62 3.55
CA TRP A 99 -9.28 -0.48 2.11
C TRP A 99 -10.69 -0.89 1.68
N SER A 100 -11.39 -0.05 0.93
CA SER A 100 -12.75 -0.37 0.49
C SER A 100 -13.10 0.15 -0.91
#